data_d781640cc04e9f5509f706a39f2473b8
#
_entry.id   d781640cc04e9f5509f706a39f2473b8
#
_cell.length_a   1.000
_cell.length_b   1.000
_cell.length_c   1.000
_cell.angle_alpha   90.00
_cell.angle_beta   90.00
_cell.angle_gamma   90.00
#
_symmetry.space_group_name_H-M   'P 1'
#
loop_
_entity.id
_entity.type
_entity.pdbx_description
1 polymer ?
#
loop_
_entity_poly.entity_id
_entity_poly.type
_entity_poly.pdbx_seq_one_letter_code
_entity_poly.pdbx_strand_id
1 'polypeptide(L)'
;INPQVQSDMVIDHSVQIDKYGVADAVEQNMDIEYQRNGERYQFLRWGQQAFRNFRVVPPGTGIIHQVNIEYLAKVVMTKTSGLDDGRELAYLDSCVGTDSHTTTENGLGVLGWGVGGIEAEAAMLGQPISMLVPRVVGFKLTGSIPEGVTATDVVLTITDMLRQHGVVGKFVEFYGEGIASVPLA
;
A
#
# COMPACT_ATOMS: atom_id res chain seq x y z
N ILE A 1 -18.13 1.93 17.57
CA ILE A 1 -17.02 0.97 17.68
C ILE A 1 -15.79 1.66 17.11
N ASN A 2 -14.65 1.59 17.79
CA ASN A 2 -13.39 2.14 17.29
C ASN A 2 -12.57 1.03 16.60
N PRO A 3 -11.77 1.35 15.59
CA PRO A 3 -10.76 0.44 15.10
C PRO A 3 -9.84 -0.03 16.22
N GLN A 4 -9.55 -1.32 16.25
CA GLN A 4 -8.66 -1.92 17.24
C GLN A 4 -7.20 -1.83 16.82
N VAL A 5 -6.96 -1.61 15.54
CA VAL A 5 -5.65 -1.38 14.92
C VAL A 5 -5.61 -0.01 14.28
N GLN A 6 -4.41 0.52 14.04
CA GLN A 6 -4.26 1.74 13.25
C GLN A 6 -4.88 1.56 11.87
N SER A 7 -5.76 2.48 11.49
CA SER A 7 -6.48 2.45 10.21
C SER A 7 -6.26 3.77 9.49
N ASP A 8 -5.71 3.70 8.31
CA ASP A 8 -5.40 4.85 7.46
C ASP A 8 -6.31 4.84 6.22
N MET A 9 -7.06 5.91 6.04
CA MET A 9 -7.84 6.16 4.84
C MET A 9 -7.05 7.12 3.94
N VAL A 10 -6.58 6.64 2.81
CA VAL A 10 -5.88 7.48 1.84
C VAL A 10 -6.83 7.86 0.72
N ILE A 11 -6.91 9.16 0.41
CA ILE A 11 -7.67 9.66 -0.73
C ILE A 11 -6.83 9.47 -1.98
N ASP A 12 -7.26 8.53 -2.81
CA ASP A 12 -6.56 8.12 -4.01
C ASP A 12 -7.31 8.53 -5.27
N HIS A 13 -6.57 9.00 -6.30
CA HIS A 13 -7.09 9.38 -7.63
C HIS A 13 -8.27 10.37 -7.63
N SER A 14 -8.49 11.14 -6.58
CA SER A 14 -9.66 12.01 -6.46
C SER A 14 -9.50 13.34 -7.19
N VAL A 15 -8.30 13.94 -7.14
CA VAL A 15 -8.03 15.21 -7.78
C VAL A 15 -7.88 15.01 -9.30
N GLN A 16 -8.79 15.58 -10.06
CA GLN A 16 -8.76 15.53 -11.52
C GLN A 16 -8.04 16.74 -12.10
N ILE A 17 -7.49 16.59 -13.30
CA ILE A 17 -6.80 17.67 -14.01
C ILE A 17 -7.83 18.44 -14.86
N ASP A 18 -8.57 19.32 -14.20
CA ASP A 18 -9.51 20.23 -14.88
C ASP A 18 -8.81 21.50 -15.42
N LYS A 19 -7.73 21.89 -14.75
CA LYS A 19 -6.86 23.01 -15.10
C LYS A 19 -5.44 22.54 -15.32
N TYR A 20 -4.81 23.04 -16.37
CA TYR A 20 -3.44 22.68 -16.75
C TYR A 20 -2.74 23.83 -17.47
N GLY A 21 -1.42 23.75 -17.60
CA GLY A 21 -0.61 24.70 -18.35
C GLY A 21 -0.46 26.07 -17.70
N VAL A 22 -0.87 26.24 -16.46
CA VAL A 22 -0.71 27.48 -15.66
C VAL A 22 -0.05 27.17 -14.30
N ALA A 23 0.63 28.14 -13.73
CA ALA A 23 1.45 27.93 -12.55
C ALA A 23 0.64 27.51 -11.30
N ASP A 24 -0.59 27.96 -11.19
CA ASP A 24 -1.52 27.69 -10.08
C ASP A 24 -2.53 26.56 -10.38
N ALA A 25 -2.30 25.77 -11.43
CA ALA A 25 -3.19 24.68 -11.82
C ALA A 25 -3.45 23.68 -10.68
N VAL A 26 -2.45 23.38 -9.87
CA VAL A 26 -2.58 22.46 -8.74
C VAL A 26 -3.58 23.01 -7.71
N GLU A 27 -3.44 24.27 -7.34
CA GLU A 27 -4.34 24.93 -6.39
C GLU A 27 -5.77 24.98 -6.93
N GLN A 28 -5.95 25.37 -8.19
CA GLN A 28 -7.27 25.41 -8.84
C GLN A 28 -7.93 24.02 -8.87
N ASN A 29 -7.18 22.97 -9.19
CA ASN A 29 -7.72 21.61 -9.20
C ASN A 29 -8.10 21.11 -7.80
N MET A 30 -7.37 21.49 -6.77
CA MET A 30 -7.71 21.21 -5.38
C MET A 30 -9.01 21.92 -4.96
N ASP A 31 -9.17 23.19 -5.32
CA ASP A 31 -10.40 23.94 -5.04
C ASP A 31 -11.61 23.30 -5.72
N ILE A 32 -11.47 22.87 -6.97
CA ILE A 32 -12.53 22.17 -7.72
C ILE A 32 -12.87 20.84 -7.04
N GLU A 33 -11.86 20.10 -6.59
CA GLU A 33 -12.08 18.84 -5.87
C GLU A 33 -12.88 19.06 -4.57
N TYR A 34 -12.51 20.05 -3.78
CA TYR A 34 -13.26 20.37 -2.56
C TYR A 34 -14.68 20.89 -2.83
N GLN A 35 -14.90 21.58 -3.94
CA GLN A 35 -16.24 21.97 -4.36
C GLN A 35 -17.10 20.76 -4.77
N ARG A 36 -16.52 19.79 -5.48
CA ARG A 36 -17.22 18.59 -5.94
C ARG A 36 -17.54 17.61 -4.81
N ASN A 37 -16.59 17.40 -3.92
CA ASN A 37 -16.60 16.32 -2.94
C ASN A 37 -16.57 16.82 -1.49
N GLY A 38 -16.98 18.07 -1.24
CA GLY A 38 -16.93 18.69 0.09
C GLY A 38 -17.64 17.91 1.19
N GLU A 39 -18.79 17.32 0.90
CA GLU A 39 -19.54 16.48 1.86
C GLU A 39 -18.73 15.23 2.27
N ARG A 40 -18.04 14.60 1.32
CA ARG A 40 -17.14 13.46 1.59
C ARG A 40 -16.06 13.86 2.59
N TYR A 41 -15.41 14.98 2.35
CA TYR A 41 -14.31 15.43 3.21
C TYR A 41 -14.79 15.90 4.58
N GLN A 42 -15.95 16.50 4.67
CA GLN A 42 -16.57 16.80 5.95
C GLN A 42 -16.88 15.54 6.75
N PHE A 43 -17.42 14.51 6.10
CA PHE A 43 -17.68 13.21 6.71
C PHE A 43 -16.38 12.53 7.19
N LEU A 44 -15.35 12.50 6.35
CA LEU A 44 -14.06 11.90 6.72
C LEU A 44 -13.39 12.67 7.87
N ARG A 45 -13.48 13.99 7.87
CA ARG A 45 -12.96 14.82 8.97
C ARG A 45 -13.71 14.54 10.28
N TRP A 46 -15.01 14.39 10.20
CA TRP A 46 -15.81 13.97 11.36
C TRP A 46 -15.37 12.59 11.85
N GLY A 47 -15.19 11.62 10.96
CA GLY A 47 -14.75 10.28 11.30
C GLY A 47 -13.41 10.28 12.02
N GLN A 48 -12.44 11.06 11.53
CA GLN A 48 -11.12 11.21 12.16
C GLN A 48 -11.21 11.80 13.58
N GLN A 49 -12.19 12.63 13.85
CA GLN A 49 -12.43 13.20 15.19
C GLN A 49 -13.24 12.25 16.10
N ALA A 50 -14.17 11.49 15.52
CA ALA A 50 -15.07 10.61 16.24
C ALA A 50 -14.44 9.27 16.62
N PHE A 51 -13.51 8.77 15.83
CA PHE A 51 -12.88 7.47 16.04
C PHE A 51 -11.43 7.60 16.47
N ARG A 52 -11.04 6.79 17.45
CA ARG A 52 -9.62 6.57 17.79
C ARG A 52 -9.02 5.58 16.79
N ASN A 53 -7.72 5.65 16.56
CA ASN A 53 -6.97 4.80 15.64
C ASN A 53 -7.44 4.94 14.16
N PHE A 54 -8.05 6.06 13.82
CA PHE A 54 -8.47 6.35 12.44
C PHE A 54 -7.86 7.67 11.98
N ARG A 55 -7.16 7.62 10.85
CA ARG A 55 -6.49 8.77 10.26
C ARG A 55 -6.87 8.87 8.78
N VAL A 56 -7.00 10.10 8.29
CA VAL A 56 -7.27 10.39 6.89
C VAL A 56 -6.09 11.13 6.29
N VAL A 57 -5.57 10.62 5.19
CA VAL A 57 -4.61 11.31 4.33
C VAL A 57 -5.44 12.08 3.28
N PRO A 58 -5.42 13.42 3.29
CA PRO A 58 -6.29 14.23 2.44
C PRO A 58 -5.88 14.15 0.96
N PRO A 59 -6.76 14.58 0.03
CA PRO A 59 -6.42 14.67 -1.38
C PRO A 59 -5.24 15.61 -1.60
N GLY A 60 -4.50 15.41 -2.69
CA GLY A 60 -3.33 16.23 -3.03
C GLY A 60 -2.06 15.89 -2.23
N THR A 61 -2.10 14.88 -1.35
CA THR A 61 -0.95 14.45 -0.53
C THR A 61 -0.19 13.27 -1.17
N GLY A 62 -0.44 13.01 -2.43
CA GLY A 62 0.06 11.85 -3.14
C GLY A 62 -0.94 10.70 -3.16
N ILE A 63 -0.72 9.76 -4.07
CA ILE A 63 -1.56 8.56 -4.20
C ILE A 63 -1.07 7.45 -3.29
N ILE A 64 -1.91 6.44 -3.07
CA ILE A 64 -1.58 5.29 -2.21
C ILE A 64 -0.43 4.45 -2.78
N HIS A 65 -0.29 4.39 -4.09
CA HIS A 65 0.54 3.44 -4.82
C HIS A 65 2.04 3.53 -4.53
N GLN A 66 2.53 4.69 -4.14
CA GLN A 66 3.95 4.92 -3.90
C GLN A 66 4.17 5.74 -2.64
N VAL A 67 3.90 7.03 -2.70
CA VAL A 67 4.27 8.00 -1.65
C VAL A 67 3.65 7.65 -0.30
N ASN A 68 2.35 7.33 -0.28
CA ASN A 68 1.67 7.07 0.98
C ASN A 68 1.99 5.68 1.55
N ILE A 69 2.18 4.67 0.69
CA ILE A 69 2.62 3.34 1.14
C ILE A 69 3.99 3.46 1.83
N GLU A 70 4.97 4.08 1.18
CA GLU A 70 6.31 4.25 1.75
C GLU A 70 6.31 5.11 3.02
N TYR A 71 5.48 6.14 3.07
CA TYR A 71 5.39 7.02 4.23
C TYR A 71 4.70 6.36 5.43
N LEU A 72 3.68 5.54 5.19
CA LEU A 72 2.89 4.90 6.24
C LEU A 72 3.54 3.63 6.76
N ALA A 73 4.19 2.86 5.89
CA ALA A 73 4.91 1.63 6.26
C ALA A 73 6.14 1.94 7.12
N LYS A 74 6.32 1.21 8.22
CA LYS A 74 7.40 1.47 9.19
C LYS A 74 8.43 0.36 9.31
N VAL A 75 8.31 -0.71 8.56
CA VAL A 75 9.16 -1.90 8.60
C VAL A 75 9.28 -2.52 10.00
N VAL A 76 9.62 -1.74 11.01
CA VAL A 76 9.69 -2.17 12.42
C VAL A 76 8.80 -1.28 13.25
N MET A 77 7.89 -1.91 13.96
CA MET A 77 6.99 -1.29 14.93
C MET A 77 7.46 -1.58 16.36
N THR A 78 7.13 -0.69 17.28
CA THR A 78 7.37 -0.90 18.69
C THR A 78 6.09 -0.73 19.50
N LYS A 79 5.96 -1.50 20.57
CA LYS A 79 4.91 -1.32 21.57
C LYS A 79 5.43 -1.69 22.95
N THR A 80 4.84 -1.08 23.97
CA THR A 80 5.12 -1.51 25.33
C THR A 80 4.68 -2.96 25.51
N SER A 81 5.55 -3.78 26.10
CA SER A 81 5.22 -5.15 26.45
C SER A 81 3.97 -5.19 27.33
N GLY A 82 3.06 -6.12 27.04
CA GLY A 82 1.90 -6.37 27.91
C GLY A 82 2.26 -7.10 29.21
N LEU A 83 3.54 -7.42 29.43
CA LEU A 83 4.08 -7.92 30.66
C LEU A 83 4.49 -6.70 31.49
N ASP A 84 4.21 -6.71 32.78
CA ASP A 84 4.48 -5.59 33.72
C ASP A 84 5.99 -5.32 33.96
N ASP A 85 6.80 -5.52 32.95
CA ASP A 85 8.27 -5.38 32.99
C ASP A 85 8.81 -4.08 32.34
N GLY A 86 7.91 -3.26 31.76
CA GLY A 86 8.25 -1.98 31.15
C GLY A 86 9.12 -2.06 29.89
N ARG A 87 9.34 -3.27 29.35
CA ARG A 87 10.13 -3.46 28.11
C ARG A 87 9.36 -3.02 26.87
N GLU A 88 10.07 -2.46 25.92
CA GLU A 88 9.55 -2.28 24.56
C GLU A 88 9.73 -3.57 23.77
N LEU A 89 8.67 -3.96 23.08
CA LEU A 89 8.66 -5.08 22.15
C LEU A 89 8.76 -4.52 20.71
N ALA A 90 9.79 -4.91 20.00
CA ALA A 90 9.92 -4.64 18.57
C ALA A 90 9.32 -5.80 17.78
N TYR A 91 8.58 -5.48 16.71
CA TYR A 91 7.99 -6.46 15.81
C TYR A 91 7.93 -5.91 14.38
N LEU A 92 7.86 -6.80 13.40
CA LEU A 92 7.78 -6.40 12.00
C LEU A 92 6.38 -5.83 11.69
N ASP A 93 6.37 -4.80 10.88
CA ASP A 93 5.13 -4.21 10.39
C ASP A 93 4.44 -5.12 9.36
N SER A 94 3.14 -5.02 9.29
CA SER A 94 2.31 -5.68 8.30
C SER A 94 1.12 -4.79 7.95
N CYS A 95 0.69 -4.85 6.71
CA CYS A 95 -0.41 -4.05 6.20
C CYS A 95 -1.48 -4.93 5.55
N VAL A 96 -2.72 -4.62 5.86
CA VAL A 96 -3.89 -5.16 5.18
C VAL A 96 -4.58 -3.99 4.50
N GLY A 97 -4.74 -4.04 3.19
CA GLY A 97 -5.33 -2.94 2.43
C GLY A 97 -6.30 -3.40 1.35
N THR A 98 -7.27 -2.55 1.05
CA THR A 98 -8.26 -2.80 -0.01
C THR A 98 -7.79 -2.33 -1.37
N ASP A 99 -6.67 -1.61 -1.44
CA ASP A 99 -6.07 -1.17 -2.68
C ASP A 99 -5.30 -2.30 -3.38
N SER A 100 -5.35 -2.32 -4.72
CA SER A 100 -4.66 -3.35 -5.52
C SER A 100 -3.14 -3.25 -5.45
N HIS A 101 -2.58 -2.12 -5.00
CA HIS A 101 -1.15 -1.89 -4.84
C HIS A 101 -0.63 -2.16 -3.42
N THR A 102 -1.49 -2.59 -2.50
CA THR A 102 -1.08 -2.93 -1.12
C THR A 102 0.08 -3.93 -1.10
N THR A 103 0.10 -4.87 -2.02
CA THR A 103 1.16 -5.87 -2.12
C THR A 103 2.52 -5.31 -2.53
N THR A 104 2.61 -4.07 -3.02
CA THR A 104 3.90 -3.43 -3.32
C THR A 104 4.73 -3.13 -2.07
N GLU A 105 4.10 -3.07 -0.88
CA GLU A 105 4.78 -2.93 0.40
C GLU A 105 5.77 -4.07 0.69
N ASN A 106 5.57 -5.24 0.09
CA ASN A 106 6.52 -6.34 0.20
C ASN A 106 7.92 -5.97 -0.30
N GLY A 107 8.02 -5.05 -1.25
CA GLY A 107 9.29 -4.49 -1.72
C GLY A 107 10.05 -3.69 -0.65
N LEU A 108 9.35 -3.16 0.35
CA LEU A 108 9.91 -2.46 1.50
C LEU A 108 10.27 -3.41 2.66
N GLY A 109 9.95 -4.69 2.55
CA GLY A 109 10.09 -5.65 3.65
C GLY A 109 8.93 -5.63 4.64
N VAL A 110 7.81 -5.00 4.28
CA VAL A 110 6.56 -5.02 5.03
C VAL A 110 5.62 -6.03 4.40
N LEU A 111 5.03 -6.92 5.19
CA LEU A 111 4.07 -7.88 4.69
C LEU A 111 2.77 -7.19 4.32
N GLY A 112 2.60 -6.88 3.03
CA GLY A 112 1.42 -6.24 2.47
C GLY A 112 0.43 -7.25 1.89
N TRP A 113 -0.81 -7.16 2.34
CA TRP A 113 -1.88 -8.09 1.96
C TRP A 113 -3.06 -7.33 1.35
N GLY A 114 -3.35 -7.58 0.08
CA GLY A 114 -4.55 -7.07 -0.58
C GLY A 114 -5.77 -7.93 -0.23
N VAL A 115 -6.81 -7.30 0.29
CA VAL A 115 -8.04 -7.96 0.75
C VAL A 115 -9.29 -7.24 0.25
N GLY A 116 -10.44 -7.89 0.35
CA GLY A 116 -11.73 -7.24 0.14
C GLY A 116 -12.14 -6.35 1.30
N GLY A 117 -13.21 -5.56 1.10
CA GLY A 117 -13.69 -4.62 2.11
C GLY A 117 -14.11 -5.29 3.42
N ILE A 118 -14.73 -6.45 3.34
CA ILE A 118 -15.19 -7.20 4.53
C ILE A 118 -14.01 -7.69 5.37
N GLU A 119 -12.95 -8.18 4.75
CA GLU A 119 -11.77 -8.62 5.45
C GLU A 119 -11.00 -7.44 6.08
N ALA A 120 -10.95 -6.29 5.39
CA ALA A 120 -10.38 -5.09 5.95
C ALA A 120 -11.17 -4.60 7.17
N GLU A 121 -12.49 -4.60 7.10
CA GLU A 121 -13.37 -4.27 8.22
C GLU A 121 -13.16 -5.23 9.40
N ALA A 122 -13.07 -6.53 9.15
CA ALA A 122 -12.77 -7.52 10.18
C ALA A 122 -11.42 -7.23 10.86
N ALA A 123 -10.37 -6.92 10.08
CA ALA A 123 -9.06 -6.56 10.60
C ALA A 123 -9.13 -5.29 11.46
N MET A 124 -9.84 -4.25 11.01
CA MET A 124 -10.06 -3.02 11.78
C MET A 124 -10.74 -3.28 13.12
N LEU A 125 -11.68 -4.22 13.16
CA LEU A 125 -12.41 -4.59 14.37
C LEU A 125 -11.64 -5.60 15.24
N GLY A 126 -10.43 -5.97 14.88
CA GLY A 126 -9.61 -6.92 15.64
C GLY A 126 -10.09 -8.37 15.51
N GLN A 127 -10.87 -8.69 14.49
CA GLN A 127 -11.31 -10.05 14.23
C GLN A 127 -10.23 -10.83 13.49
N PRO A 128 -9.94 -12.08 13.89
CA PRO A 128 -8.95 -12.89 13.20
C PRO A 128 -9.46 -13.31 11.82
N ILE A 129 -8.56 -13.23 10.83
CA ILE A 129 -8.78 -13.76 9.49
C ILE A 129 -7.94 -15.04 9.37
N SER A 130 -8.60 -16.16 9.11
CA SER A 130 -7.91 -17.43 8.90
C SER A 130 -7.50 -17.57 7.44
N MET A 131 -6.23 -17.85 7.21
CA MET A 131 -5.70 -18.12 5.88
C MET A 131 -4.65 -19.21 5.95
N LEU A 132 -4.47 -19.93 4.83
CA LEU A 132 -3.39 -20.90 4.73
C LEU A 132 -2.06 -20.14 4.64
N VAL A 133 -1.03 -20.66 5.30
CA VAL A 133 0.32 -20.11 5.17
C VAL A 133 0.76 -20.22 3.71
N PRO A 134 1.02 -19.10 3.01
CA PRO A 134 1.37 -19.12 1.61
C PRO A 134 2.72 -19.81 1.39
N ARG A 135 2.83 -20.52 0.27
CA ARG A 135 4.13 -21.01 -0.20
C ARG A 135 4.92 -19.87 -0.83
N VAL A 136 6.22 -19.92 -0.70
CA VAL A 136 7.12 -18.98 -1.37
C VAL A 136 7.59 -19.58 -2.69
N VAL A 137 7.47 -18.81 -3.77
CA VAL A 137 7.98 -19.13 -5.10
C VAL A 137 9.14 -18.18 -5.39
N GLY A 138 10.35 -18.74 -5.54
CA GLY A 138 11.51 -17.95 -5.92
C GLY A 138 11.52 -17.70 -7.43
N PHE A 139 11.70 -16.44 -7.83
CA PHE A 139 11.89 -16.03 -9.22
C PHE A 139 13.32 -15.51 -9.42
N LYS A 140 14.15 -16.30 -10.08
CA LYS A 140 15.57 -15.96 -10.27
C LYS A 140 15.76 -15.08 -11.51
N LEU A 141 16.30 -13.89 -11.30
CA LEU A 141 16.71 -12.99 -12.37
C LEU A 141 18.21 -13.19 -12.66
N THR A 142 18.55 -13.37 -13.92
CA THR A 142 19.94 -13.57 -14.39
C THR A 142 20.21 -12.73 -15.63
N GLY A 143 21.46 -12.30 -15.80
CA GLY A 143 21.86 -11.49 -16.95
C GLY A 143 21.43 -10.03 -16.83
N SER A 144 21.23 -9.39 -17.96
CA SER A 144 20.87 -7.98 -18.07
C SER A 144 19.79 -7.77 -19.12
N ILE A 145 19.07 -6.64 -19.04
CA ILE A 145 18.05 -6.28 -20.02
C ILE A 145 18.73 -5.98 -21.36
N PRO A 146 18.33 -6.65 -22.46
CA PRO A 146 18.88 -6.36 -23.79
C PRO A 146 18.57 -4.94 -24.26
N GLU A 147 19.42 -4.42 -25.15
CA GLU A 147 19.17 -3.13 -25.79
C GLU A 147 17.84 -3.14 -26.57
N GLY A 148 17.05 -2.08 -26.40
CA GLY A 148 15.74 -1.94 -27.01
C GLY A 148 14.56 -2.58 -26.23
N VAL A 149 14.83 -3.26 -25.10
CA VAL A 149 13.80 -3.78 -24.19
C VAL A 149 13.52 -2.76 -23.10
N THR A 150 12.24 -2.51 -22.83
CA THR A 150 11.79 -1.57 -21.80
C THR A 150 11.53 -2.29 -20.46
N ALA A 151 11.48 -1.52 -19.37
CA ALA A 151 11.06 -2.05 -18.07
C ALA A 151 9.66 -2.69 -18.13
N THR A 152 8.76 -2.12 -18.93
CA THR A 152 7.41 -2.66 -19.15
C THR A 152 7.46 -4.06 -19.79
N ASP A 153 8.32 -4.29 -20.76
CA ASP A 153 8.47 -5.61 -21.39
C ASP A 153 8.93 -6.65 -20.37
N VAL A 154 9.85 -6.27 -19.49
CA VAL A 154 10.32 -7.13 -18.40
C VAL A 154 9.19 -7.47 -17.44
N VAL A 155 8.43 -6.47 -16.98
CA VAL A 155 7.30 -6.67 -16.06
C VAL A 155 6.22 -7.56 -16.68
N LEU A 156 5.86 -7.33 -17.94
CA LEU A 156 4.87 -8.13 -18.63
C LEU A 156 5.34 -9.58 -18.82
N THR A 157 6.60 -9.78 -19.16
CA THR A 157 7.19 -11.12 -19.29
C THR A 157 7.18 -11.87 -17.96
N ILE A 158 7.63 -11.24 -16.89
CA ILE A 158 7.61 -11.82 -15.53
C ILE A 158 6.18 -12.17 -15.13
N THR A 159 5.25 -11.27 -15.35
CA THR A 159 3.84 -11.46 -15.03
C THR A 159 3.24 -12.67 -15.76
N ASP A 160 3.53 -12.80 -17.05
CA ASP A 160 3.06 -13.94 -17.84
C ASP A 160 3.66 -15.27 -17.35
N MET A 161 4.96 -15.31 -17.11
CA MET A 161 5.64 -16.50 -16.56
C MET A 161 5.07 -16.91 -15.20
N LEU A 162 4.87 -15.96 -14.28
CA LEU A 162 4.31 -16.22 -12.97
C LEU A 162 2.86 -16.69 -13.05
N ARG A 163 2.08 -16.11 -13.96
CA ARG A 163 0.69 -16.52 -14.20
C ARG A 163 0.61 -17.93 -14.72
N GLN A 164 1.46 -18.30 -15.66
CA GLN A 164 1.54 -19.67 -16.19
C GLN A 164 2.00 -20.68 -15.12
N HIS A 165 2.90 -20.28 -14.23
CA HIS A 165 3.34 -21.11 -13.09
C HIS A 165 2.27 -21.28 -12.03
N GLY A 166 1.28 -20.39 -11.96
CA GLY A 166 0.19 -20.46 -11.00
C GLY A 166 0.59 -20.03 -9.59
N VAL A 167 0.86 -18.73 -9.42
CA VAL A 167 1.31 -18.13 -8.14
C VAL A 167 0.19 -17.54 -7.30
N VAL A 168 -1.06 -17.62 -7.72
CA VAL A 168 -2.19 -17.09 -6.96
C VAL A 168 -2.21 -17.70 -5.56
N GLY A 169 -2.26 -16.87 -4.53
CA GLY A 169 -2.20 -17.30 -3.12
C GLY A 169 -0.81 -17.74 -2.65
N LYS A 170 0.24 -17.38 -3.37
CA LYS A 170 1.64 -17.64 -3.00
C LYS A 170 2.41 -16.32 -2.91
N PHE A 171 3.48 -16.29 -2.12
CA PHE A 171 4.47 -15.22 -2.18
C PHE A 171 5.42 -15.45 -3.34
N VAL A 172 5.84 -14.36 -3.97
CA VAL A 172 6.89 -14.37 -4.99
C VAL A 172 8.08 -13.58 -4.46
N GLU A 173 9.23 -14.23 -4.41
CA GLU A 173 10.49 -13.63 -3.98
C GLU A 173 11.44 -13.54 -5.15
N PHE A 174 11.87 -12.33 -5.48
CA PHE A 174 12.83 -12.08 -6.56
C PHE A 174 14.25 -12.18 -6.01
N TYR A 175 15.12 -12.88 -6.72
CA TYR A 175 16.52 -13.03 -6.33
C TYR A 175 17.42 -13.21 -7.55
N GLY A 176 18.71 -13.19 -7.31
CA GLY A 176 19.75 -13.39 -8.33
C GLY A 176 20.44 -12.10 -8.75
N GLU A 177 21.51 -12.26 -9.50
CA GLU A 177 22.41 -11.17 -9.92
C GLU A 177 21.75 -10.16 -10.87
N GLY A 178 20.73 -10.61 -11.63
CA GLY A 178 20.01 -9.76 -12.56
C GLY A 178 19.20 -8.64 -11.90
N ILE A 179 18.89 -8.75 -10.59
CA ILE A 179 18.14 -7.69 -9.89
C ILE A 179 18.84 -6.35 -9.96
N ALA A 180 20.18 -6.34 -9.79
CA ALA A 180 20.97 -5.12 -9.81
C ALA A 180 20.98 -4.41 -11.18
N SER A 181 20.59 -5.11 -12.24
CA SER A 181 20.54 -4.58 -13.61
C SER A 181 19.16 -4.04 -14.00
N VAL A 182 18.13 -4.24 -13.16
CA VAL A 182 16.78 -3.72 -13.40
C VAL A 182 16.75 -2.26 -12.93
N PRO A 183 16.54 -1.29 -13.82
CA PRO A 183 16.44 0.11 -13.41
C PRO A 183 15.19 0.33 -12.58
N LEU A 184 15.28 1.26 -11.64
CA LEU A 184 14.09 1.86 -11.04
C LEU A 184 13.38 2.65 -12.16
N ALA A 185 12.18 2.23 -12.51
CA ALA A 185 11.39 2.86 -13.57
C ALA A 185 10.86 4.22 -13.13
#